data_ed9e67d10ab14fb8364eddc4d9515b41
#
_entry.id   ed9e67d10ab14fb8364eddc4d9515b41
#
_cell.length_a   1.000
_cell.length_b   1.000
_cell.length_c   1.000
_cell.angle_alpha   90.00
_cell.angle_beta   90.00
_cell.angle_gamma   90.00
#
_symmetry.space_group_name_H-M   'P 1'
#
loop_
_entity.id
_entity.type
_entity.pdbx_description
1 polymer ?
#
loop_
_entity_poly.entity_id
_entity_poly.type
_entity_poly.pdbx_seq_one_letter_code
_entity_poly.pdbx_strand_id
1 'polypeptide(L)'
;MKRLLLFIFILTLSYASMAQKKEISQAKEYVKKGTNLDTAEKLMTTLLKDSANRKNEKIWNVLFDAVSKQYDQGNEKLYLKQKYDTASLFVLGRKMFSILESLDSLDMKPDS
;
A
#
# COMPACT_ATOMS: atom_id res chain seq x y z
N MET A 1 23.62 -26.89 -19.52
CA MET A 1 23.57 -26.14 -18.25
C MET A 1 22.86 -24.79 -18.36
N LYS A 2 23.01 -24.05 -19.47
CA LYS A 2 22.31 -22.75 -19.63
C LYS A 2 20.78 -22.86 -19.61
N ARG A 3 20.21 -23.97 -20.10
CA ARG A 3 18.74 -24.20 -20.09
C ARG A 3 18.19 -24.43 -18.70
N LEU A 4 18.95 -25.06 -17.81
CA LEU A 4 18.55 -25.30 -16.42
C LEU A 4 18.49 -24.01 -15.61
N LEU A 5 19.47 -23.11 -15.82
CA LEU A 5 19.53 -21.80 -15.17
C LEU A 5 18.35 -20.90 -15.57
N LEU A 6 17.99 -20.91 -16.86
CA LEU A 6 16.84 -20.17 -17.38
C LEU A 6 15.52 -20.69 -16.78
N PHE A 7 15.40 -22.00 -16.61
CA PHE A 7 14.21 -22.62 -16.04
C PHE A 7 14.02 -22.25 -14.57
N ILE A 8 15.10 -22.24 -13.81
CA ILE A 8 15.09 -21.82 -12.39
C ILE A 8 14.72 -20.34 -12.27
N PHE A 9 15.25 -19.49 -13.17
CA PHE A 9 14.97 -18.05 -13.19
C PHE A 9 13.47 -17.79 -13.46
N ILE A 10 12.86 -18.49 -14.41
CA ILE A 10 11.42 -18.36 -14.72
C ILE A 10 10.57 -18.81 -13.53
N LEU A 11 10.94 -19.90 -12.86
CA LEU A 11 10.24 -20.39 -11.67
C LEU A 11 10.32 -19.36 -10.53
N THR A 12 11.47 -18.76 -10.32
CA THR A 12 11.66 -17.72 -9.28
C THR A 12 10.77 -16.51 -9.53
N LEU A 13 10.67 -16.06 -10.78
CA LEU A 13 9.81 -14.95 -11.17
C LEU A 13 8.33 -15.28 -10.95
N SER A 14 7.90 -16.50 -11.23
CA SER A 14 6.53 -16.95 -11.00
C SER A 14 6.18 -16.94 -9.52
N TYR A 15 7.05 -17.40 -8.66
CA TYR A 15 6.85 -17.36 -7.21
C TYR A 15 6.76 -15.93 -6.68
N ALA A 16 7.62 -15.06 -7.14
CA ALA A 16 7.60 -13.64 -6.74
C ALA A 16 6.29 -12.97 -7.13
N SER A 17 5.78 -13.25 -8.33
CA SER A 17 4.50 -12.71 -8.81
C SER A 17 3.32 -13.22 -7.97
N MET A 18 3.31 -14.50 -7.62
CA MET A 18 2.26 -15.10 -6.79
C MET A 18 2.28 -14.52 -5.36
N ALA A 19 3.47 -14.38 -4.77
CA ALA A 19 3.64 -13.79 -3.45
C ALA A 19 3.15 -12.34 -3.43
N GLN A 20 3.45 -11.56 -4.46
CA GLN A 20 3.01 -10.18 -4.59
C GLN A 20 1.48 -10.08 -4.67
N LYS A 21 0.83 -10.93 -5.47
CA LYS A 21 -0.64 -10.97 -5.55
C LYS A 21 -1.26 -11.30 -4.21
N LYS A 22 -0.65 -12.21 -3.47
CA LYS A 22 -1.11 -12.62 -2.14
C LYS A 22 -1.02 -11.44 -1.16
N GLU A 23 0.08 -10.70 -1.19
CA GLU A 23 0.29 -9.54 -0.34
C GLU A 23 -0.72 -8.43 -0.65
N ILE A 24 -0.99 -8.17 -1.92
CA ILE A 24 -2.00 -7.18 -2.33
C ILE A 24 -3.39 -7.60 -1.85
N SER A 25 -3.76 -8.87 -2.03
CA SER A 25 -5.04 -9.39 -1.57
C SER A 25 -5.19 -9.29 -0.07
N GLN A 26 -4.15 -9.61 0.68
CA GLN A 26 -4.13 -9.52 2.14
C GLN A 26 -4.30 -8.08 2.60
N ALA A 27 -3.59 -7.14 1.98
CA ALA A 27 -3.69 -5.73 2.30
C ALA A 27 -5.09 -5.19 2.00
N LYS A 28 -5.70 -5.58 0.87
CA LYS A 28 -7.08 -5.23 0.54
C LYS A 28 -8.06 -5.73 1.60
N GLU A 29 -7.85 -6.93 2.09
CA GLU A 29 -8.70 -7.52 3.13
C GLU A 29 -8.62 -6.73 4.42
N TYR A 30 -7.41 -6.34 4.84
CA TYR A 30 -7.21 -5.48 6.00
C TYR A 30 -7.93 -4.14 5.84
N VAL A 31 -7.80 -3.51 4.68
CA VAL A 31 -8.45 -2.23 4.38
C VAL A 31 -9.96 -2.38 4.44
N LYS A 32 -10.49 -3.44 3.84
CA LYS A 32 -11.92 -3.72 3.82
C LYS A 32 -12.49 -3.89 5.23
N LYS A 33 -11.76 -4.59 6.09
CA LYS A 33 -12.16 -4.82 7.48
C LYS A 33 -11.88 -3.63 8.39
N GLY A 34 -11.04 -2.71 7.97
CA GLY A 34 -10.63 -1.58 8.78
C GLY A 34 -9.69 -1.96 9.93
N THR A 35 -9.02 -3.11 9.82
CA THR A 35 -8.08 -3.63 10.81
C THR A 35 -6.70 -3.80 10.20
N ASN A 36 -5.66 -3.75 11.03
CA ASN A 36 -4.26 -3.92 10.58
C ASN A 36 -3.90 -3.01 9.40
N LEU A 37 -4.42 -1.77 9.43
CA LEU A 37 -4.20 -0.81 8.35
C LEU A 37 -2.73 -0.42 8.22
N ASP A 38 -2.01 -0.35 9.33
CA ASP A 38 -0.57 -0.10 9.36
C ASP A 38 0.21 -1.22 8.66
N THR A 39 -0.22 -2.47 8.83
CA THR A 39 0.36 -3.63 8.15
C THR A 39 0.11 -3.55 6.64
N ALA A 40 -1.12 -3.21 6.24
CA ALA A 40 -1.46 -3.02 4.83
C ALA A 40 -0.60 -1.91 4.21
N GLU A 41 -0.41 -0.80 4.91
CA GLU A 41 0.45 0.30 4.46
C GLU A 41 1.88 -0.19 4.26
N LYS A 42 2.44 -0.93 5.22
CA LYS A 42 3.82 -1.46 5.15
C LYS A 42 4.00 -2.42 3.99
N LEU A 43 3.05 -3.32 3.77
CA LEU A 43 3.10 -4.27 2.67
C LEU A 43 3.16 -3.55 1.33
N MET A 44 2.29 -2.56 1.13
CA MET A 44 2.25 -1.82 -0.13
C MET A 44 3.48 -0.93 -0.31
N THR A 45 3.95 -0.28 0.74
CA THR A 45 5.17 0.53 0.71
C THR A 45 6.38 -0.32 0.34
N THR A 46 6.47 -1.53 0.88
CA THR A 46 7.55 -2.48 0.57
C THR A 46 7.52 -2.88 -0.91
N LEU A 47 6.32 -3.18 -1.45
CA LEU A 47 6.19 -3.52 -2.87
C LEU A 47 6.60 -2.35 -3.78
N LEU A 48 6.32 -1.11 -3.38
CA LEU A 48 6.67 0.07 -4.16
C LEU A 48 8.17 0.38 -4.16
N LYS A 49 8.95 -0.24 -3.30
CA LYS A 49 10.42 -0.13 -3.34
C LYS A 49 11.00 -0.75 -4.60
N ASP A 50 10.32 -1.75 -5.15
CA ASP A 50 10.69 -2.34 -6.43
C ASP A 50 10.22 -1.43 -7.56
N SER A 51 11.17 -0.98 -8.40
CA SER A 51 10.88 -0.07 -9.52
C SER A 51 9.85 -0.64 -10.50
N ALA A 52 9.78 -1.96 -10.62
CA ALA A 52 8.80 -2.63 -11.50
C ALA A 52 7.36 -2.41 -11.03
N ASN A 53 7.16 -2.12 -9.75
CA ASN A 53 5.82 -1.93 -9.16
C ASN A 53 5.36 -0.48 -9.11
N ARG A 54 6.22 0.48 -9.44
CA ARG A 54 5.91 1.90 -9.28
C ARG A 54 4.72 2.40 -10.07
N LYS A 55 4.37 1.74 -11.17
CA LYS A 55 3.20 2.08 -11.99
C LYS A 55 2.03 1.12 -11.79
N ASN A 56 2.08 0.28 -10.76
CA ASN A 56 0.98 -0.64 -10.46
C ASN A 56 -0.10 0.11 -9.68
N GLU A 57 -1.20 0.43 -10.36
CA GLU A 57 -2.31 1.19 -9.77
C GLU A 57 -2.92 0.50 -8.55
N LYS A 58 -3.01 -0.83 -8.58
CA LYS A 58 -3.60 -1.60 -7.48
C LYS A 58 -2.83 -1.37 -6.18
N ILE A 59 -1.50 -1.35 -6.24
CA ILE A 59 -0.66 -1.13 -5.07
C ILE A 59 -0.89 0.28 -4.53
N TRP A 60 -0.88 1.29 -5.40
CA TRP A 60 -1.10 2.68 -5.00
C TRP A 60 -2.48 2.89 -4.40
N ASN A 61 -3.52 2.28 -4.98
CA ASN A 61 -4.89 2.41 -4.50
C ASN A 61 -5.05 1.80 -3.11
N VAL A 62 -4.48 0.60 -2.90
CA VAL A 62 -4.53 -0.05 -1.59
C VAL A 62 -3.76 0.75 -0.56
N LEU A 63 -2.58 1.29 -0.93
CA LEU A 63 -1.79 2.13 -0.04
C LEU A 63 -2.56 3.38 0.37
N PHE A 64 -3.14 4.09 -0.60
CA PHE A 64 -3.92 5.29 -0.33
C PHE A 64 -5.11 4.99 0.58
N ASP A 65 -5.84 3.91 0.29
CA ASP A 65 -6.99 3.49 1.09
C ASP A 65 -6.58 3.15 2.53
N ALA A 66 -5.45 2.46 2.70
CA ALA A 66 -4.95 2.11 4.03
C ALA A 66 -4.61 3.37 4.84
N VAL A 67 -3.94 4.34 4.22
CA VAL A 67 -3.57 5.59 4.88
C VAL A 67 -4.81 6.45 5.16
N SER A 68 -5.72 6.56 4.18
CA SER A 68 -6.98 7.30 4.33
C SER A 68 -7.83 6.79 5.48
N LYS A 69 -7.97 5.47 5.57
CA LYS A 69 -8.77 4.87 6.65
C LYS A 69 -8.14 5.08 8.01
N GLN A 70 -6.81 5.03 8.11
CA GLN A 70 -6.12 5.37 9.35
C GLN A 70 -6.41 6.82 9.75
N TYR A 71 -6.36 7.73 8.79
CA TYR A 71 -6.67 9.15 9.01
C TYR A 71 -8.11 9.31 9.51
N ASP A 72 -9.07 8.67 8.84
CA ASP A 72 -10.48 8.74 9.20
C ASP A 72 -10.73 8.18 10.60
N GLN A 73 -10.10 7.05 10.94
CA GLN A 73 -10.23 6.45 12.27
C GLN A 73 -9.65 7.36 13.35
N GLY A 74 -8.50 7.98 13.08
CA GLY A 74 -7.89 8.92 14.01
C GLY A 74 -8.75 10.16 14.22
N ASN A 75 -9.30 10.70 13.14
CA ASN A 75 -10.18 11.85 13.18
C ASN A 75 -11.47 11.53 13.96
N GLU A 76 -12.04 10.35 13.75
CA GLU A 76 -13.21 9.87 14.49
C GLU A 76 -12.93 9.78 15.99
N LYS A 77 -11.77 9.24 16.36
CA LYS A 77 -11.36 9.16 17.77
C LYS A 77 -11.31 10.55 18.41
N LEU A 78 -10.75 11.53 17.72
CA LEU A 78 -10.70 12.91 18.21
C LEU A 78 -12.10 13.51 18.34
N TYR A 79 -12.96 13.26 17.37
CA TYR A 79 -14.34 13.71 17.38
C TYR A 79 -15.12 13.15 18.59
N LEU A 80 -14.86 11.88 18.93
CA LEU A 80 -15.48 11.21 20.07
C LEU A 80 -14.76 11.52 21.41
N LYS A 81 -13.80 12.43 21.38
CA LYS A 81 -13.00 12.84 22.55
C LYS A 81 -12.20 11.68 23.18
N GLN A 82 -11.86 10.70 22.35
CA GLN A 82 -10.97 9.62 22.76
C GLN A 82 -9.52 10.07 22.65
N LYS A 83 -8.65 9.43 23.43
CA LYS A 83 -7.20 9.73 23.34
C LYS A 83 -6.65 9.33 21.98
N TYR A 84 -6.12 10.30 21.26
CA TYR A 84 -5.44 10.07 20.00
C TYR A 84 -4.38 11.16 19.80
N ASP A 85 -3.23 10.76 19.27
CA ASP A 85 -2.12 11.67 19.03
C ASP A 85 -2.38 12.49 17.77
N THR A 86 -2.59 13.81 17.92
CA THR A 86 -2.81 14.71 16.79
C THR A 86 -1.61 14.77 15.85
N ALA A 87 -0.39 14.57 16.36
CA ALA A 87 0.81 14.52 15.51
C ALA A 87 0.74 13.33 14.55
N SER A 88 0.20 12.19 14.99
CA SER A 88 -0.01 11.02 14.13
C SER A 88 -0.97 11.33 12.99
N LEU A 89 -2.01 12.13 13.25
CA LEU A 89 -2.97 12.55 12.23
C LEU A 89 -2.29 13.40 11.16
N PHE A 90 -1.42 14.32 11.55
CA PHE A 90 -0.64 15.13 10.62
C PHE A 90 0.29 14.29 9.75
N VAL A 91 0.92 13.27 10.34
CA VAL A 91 1.80 12.35 9.61
C VAL A 91 1.00 11.60 8.54
N LEU A 92 -0.19 11.12 8.88
CA LEU A 92 -1.07 10.43 7.93
C LEU A 92 -1.53 11.36 6.81
N GLY A 93 -1.88 12.60 7.15
CA GLY A 93 -2.23 13.62 6.16
C GLY A 93 -1.11 13.89 5.18
N ARG A 94 0.13 14.00 5.67
CA ARG A 94 1.32 14.16 4.82
C ARG A 94 1.52 12.96 3.90
N LYS A 95 1.32 11.75 4.42
CA LYS A 95 1.42 10.52 3.63
C LYS A 95 0.42 10.52 2.49
N MET A 96 -0.83 10.91 2.76
CA MET A 96 -1.87 11.03 1.72
C MET A 96 -1.45 12.01 0.64
N PHE A 97 -0.94 13.17 1.03
CA PHE A 97 -0.45 14.19 0.10
C PHE A 97 0.72 13.68 -0.74
N SER A 98 1.68 13.01 -0.09
CA SER A 98 2.84 12.42 -0.75
C SER A 98 2.44 11.36 -1.78
N ILE A 99 1.45 10.53 -1.46
CA ILE A 99 0.93 9.52 -2.37
C ILE A 99 0.31 10.19 -3.59
N LEU A 100 -0.51 11.24 -3.37
CA LEU A 100 -1.14 11.98 -4.47
C LEU A 100 -0.11 12.67 -5.36
N GLU A 101 0.94 13.25 -4.79
CA GLU A 101 2.05 13.83 -5.55
C GLU A 101 2.77 12.77 -6.39
N SER A 102 2.99 11.58 -5.80
CA SER A 102 3.62 10.47 -6.52
C SER A 102 2.77 10.00 -7.69
N LEU A 103 1.46 9.88 -7.48
CA LEU A 103 0.53 9.51 -8.55
C LEU A 103 0.54 10.54 -9.68
N ASP A 104 0.57 11.82 -9.34
CA ASP A 104 0.64 12.90 -10.33
C ASP A 104 1.94 12.83 -11.14
N SER A 105 3.07 12.62 -10.46
CA SER A 105 4.37 12.52 -11.13
C SER A 105 4.47 11.28 -12.03
N LEU A 106 3.72 10.21 -11.73
CA LEU A 106 3.64 8.99 -12.55
C LEU A 106 2.54 9.06 -13.60
N ASP A 107 1.84 10.18 -13.69
CA ASP A 107 0.71 10.40 -14.61
C ASP A 107 -0.42 9.38 -14.37
N MET A 108 -0.68 9.08 -13.09
CA MET A 108 -1.73 8.17 -12.65
C MET A 108 -2.80 8.95 -11.90
N LYS A 109 -4.05 8.47 -11.96
CA LYS A 109 -5.15 9.07 -11.22
C LYS A 109 -5.53 8.20 -10.03
N PRO A 110 -5.76 8.78 -8.84
CA PRO A 110 -6.26 8.00 -7.73
C PRO A 110 -7.66 7.47 -8.03
N ASP A 111 -7.96 6.28 -7.52
CA ASP A 111 -9.27 5.67 -7.62
C ASP A 111 -10.20 6.46 -6.67
N SER A 112 -11.25 7.02 -7.21
CA SER A 112 -12.18 7.83 -6.43
C SER A 112 -13.35 7.01 -5.91
#